data_82d86121685c9454a90c063d801fcdc2
#
_entry.id   82d86121685c9454a90c063d801fcdc2
#
_cell.length_a   1.000
_cell.length_b   1.000
_cell.length_c   1.000
_cell.angle_alpha   90.00
_cell.angle_beta   90.00
_cell.angle_gamma   90.00
#
_symmetry.space_group_name_H-M   'P 1'
#
loop_
_entity.id
_entity.type
_entity.pdbx_description
1 polymer ?
#
loop_
_entity_poly.entity_id
_entity_poly.type
_entity_poly.pdbx_seq_one_letter_code
_entity_poly.pdbx_strand_id
1 'polypeptide(L)'
;ADFNASYIQLLGSLMGGMVAKHASSEIAAEWVPKVISGDVVIGLGLTEPRGGSDAANLQLKAEKFGNGWRLSGEKTSMSFADQADAAVVFARTSNPEGGSRGVSAFFVDLTEKGISRTHFDDIGTKPVGRGSVFFDDVYVPAENMMAEQDRAFGSIMAGFDFSRALIGLECLGAAQASVDETWAYVQDRE
;
A
#
# COMPACT_ATOMS: atom_id res chain seq x y z
N ALA A 1 -6.10 -14.99 18.76
CA ALA A 1 -6.25 -14.58 17.35
C ALA A 1 -4.86 -14.51 16.72
N ASP A 2 -4.77 -14.85 15.43
CA ASP A 2 -3.51 -14.82 14.69
C ASP A 2 -3.22 -13.39 14.23
N PHE A 3 -2.03 -12.87 14.56
CA PHE A 3 -1.59 -11.52 14.17
C PHE A 3 -1.60 -11.34 12.64
N ASN A 4 -1.21 -12.37 11.88
CA ASN A 4 -1.20 -12.29 10.43
C ASN A 4 -2.61 -12.12 9.84
N ALA A 5 -3.61 -12.79 10.41
CA ALA A 5 -5.00 -12.65 9.96
C ALA A 5 -5.54 -11.24 10.22
N SER A 6 -5.28 -10.66 11.39
CA SER A 6 -5.68 -9.29 11.70
C SER A 6 -4.95 -8.26 10.83
N TYR A 7 -3.68 -8.49 10.53
CA TYR A 7 -2.89 -7.61 9.68
C TYR A 7 -3.40 -7.59 8.23
N ILE A 8 -3.81 -8.74 7.67
CA ILE A 8 -4.45 -8.82 6.35
C ILE A 8 -5.75 -8.01 6.32
N GLN A 9 -6.59 -8.15 7.35
CA GLN A 9 -7.83 -7.38 7.47
C GLN A 9 -7.58 -5.88 7.59
N LEU A 10 -6.57 -5.48 8.36
CA LEU A 10 -6.17 -4.08 8.51
C LEU A 10 -5.75 -3.47 7.16
N LEU A 11 -4.89 -4.17 6.40
CA LEU A 11 -4.44 -3.70 5.09
C LEU A 11 -5.62 -3.59 4.11
N GLY A 12 -6.51 -4.57 4.05
CA GLY A 12 -7.72 -4.52 3.24
C GLY A 12 -8.60 -3.31 3.59
N SER A 13 -8.83 -3.08 4.88
CA SER A 13 -9.62 -1.93 5.36
C SER A 13 -8.97 -0.60 5.02
N LEU A 14 -7.65 -0.48 5.17
CA LEU A 14 -6.90 0.72 4.84
C LEU A 14 -6.98 1.02 3.34
N MET A 15 -6.71 0.03 2.50
CA MET A 15 -6.69 0.21 1.05
C MET A 15 -8.09 0.44 0.49
N GLY A 16 -9.09 -0.31 0.93
CA GLY A 16 -10.49 -0.10 0.56
C GLY A 16 -10.99 1.30 0.94
N GLY A 17 -10.68 1.76 2.15
CA GLY A 17 -11.00 3.11 2.62
C GLY A 17 -10.28 4.21 1.82
N MET A 18 -9.04 3.98 1.43
CA MET A 18 -8.24 4.91 0.63
C MET A 18 -8.83 5.04 -0.79
N VAL A 19 -9.17 3.94 -1.43
CA VAL A 19 -9.82 3.92 -2.75
C VAL A 19 -11.20 4.57 -2.67
N ALA A 20 -12.02 4.21 -1.69
CA ALA A 20 -13.36 4.80 -1.52
C ALA A 20 -13.34 6.32 -1.36
N LYS A 21 -12.29 6.87 -0.73
CA LYS A 21 -12.20 8.29 -0.42
C LYS A 21 -11.54 9.12 -1.53
N HIS A 22 -10.59 8.56 -2.26
CA HIS A 22 -9.68 9.32 -3.11
C HIS A 22 -9.69 8.93 -4.59
N ALA A 23 -10.20 7.74 -4.95
CA ALA A 23 -10.34 7.34 -6.36
C ALA A 23 -11.58 7.97 -7.00
N SER A 24 -11.71 7.82 -8.32
CA SER A 24 -12.94 8.18 -9.03
C SER A 24 -14.12 7.33 -8.56
N SER A 25 -15.35 7.83 -8.75
CA SER A 25 -16.59 7.11 -8.39
C SER A 25 -16.68 5.74 -9.08
N GLU A 26 -16.20 5.66 -10.31
CA GLU A 26 -16.19 4.45 -11.13
C GLU A 26 -15.26 3.39 -10.53
N ILE A 27 -14.02 3.77 -10.22
CA ILE A 27 -13.05 2.87 -9.58
C ILE A 27 -13.53 2.43 -8.19
N ALA A 28 -14.03 3.37 -7.40
CA ALA A 28 -14.55 3.05 -6.07
C ALA A 28 -15.74 2.08 -6.13
N ALA A 29 -16.69 2.30 -7.04
CA ALA A 29 -17.86 1.44 -7.22
C ALA A 29 -17.49 0.03 -7.69
N GLU A 30 -16.46 -0.10 -8.50
CA GLU A 30 -15.98 -1.39 -8.99
C GLU A 30 -15.16 -2.16 -7.96
N TRP A 31 -14.20 -1.50 -7.31
CA TRP A 31 -13.16 -2.17 -6.52
C TRP A 31 -13.49 -2.31 -5.03
N VAL A 32 -14.17 -1.34 -4.43
CA VAL A 32 -14.45 -1.37 -2.98
C VAL A 32 -15.29 -2.58 -2.58
N PRO A 33 -16.38 -2.97 -3.30
CA PRO A 33 -17.13 -4.18 -2.97
C PRO A 33 -16.28 -5.46 -3.04
N LYS A 34 -15.37 -5.56 -4.01
CA LYS A 34 -14.46 -6.70 -4.18
C LYS A 34 -13.43 -6.78 -3.05
N VAL A 35 -12.94 -5.64 -2.55
CA VAL A 35 -12.08 -5.60 -1.36
C VAL A 35 -12.83 -6.06 -0.11
N ILE A 36 -14.08 -5.64 0.06
CA ILE A 36 -14.91 -6.00 1.20
C ILE A 36 -15.22 -7.50 1.21
N SER A 37 -15.50 -8.09 0.03
CA SER A 37 -15.73 -9.53 -0.12
C SER A 37 -14.46 -10.37 0.01
N GLY A 38 -13.28 -9.76 -0.15
CA GLY A 38 -11.99 -10.45 -0.17
C GLY A 38 -11.63 -11.06 -1.53
N ASP A 39 -12.34 -10.69 -2.59
CA ASP A 39 -12.10 -11.18 -3.95
C ASP A 39 -10.87 -10.56 -4.59
N VAL A 40 -10.44 -9.38 -4.13
CA VAL A 40 -9.26 -8.68 -4.61
C VAL A 40 -8.42 -8.11 -3.48
N VAL A 41 -7.13 -8.01 -3.73
CA VAL A 41 -6.15 -7.39 -2.84
C VAL A 41 -5.57 -6.14 -3.50
N ILE A 42 -5.55 -5.02 -2.77
CA ILE A 42 -4.94 -3.77 -3.22
C ILE A 42 -3.69 -3.51 -2.40
N GLY A 43 -2.56 -3.35 -3.08
CA GLY A 43 -1.29 -3.02 -2.46
C GLY A 43 -1.03 -1.51 -2.37
N LEU A 44 0.06 -1.14 -1.67
CA LEU A 44 0.50 0.24 -1.54
C LEU A 44 1.93 0.40 -2.03
N GLY A 45 2.11 1.05 -3.17
CA GLY A 45 3.40 1.39 -3.74
C GLY A 45 3.87 2.79 -3.32
N LEU A 46 4.48 2.89 -2.13
CA LEU A 46 5.02 4.14 -1.58
C LEU A 46 6.54 4.11 -1.49
N THR A 47 7.09 3.13 -0.78
CA THR A 47 8.52 2.99 -0.47
C THR A 47 9.35 2.69 -1.71
N GLU A 48 10.54 3.25 -1.78
CA GLU A 48 11.53 3.02 -2.85
C GLU A 48 12.87 2.53 -2.28
N PRO A 49 13.75 1.92 -3.10
CA PRO A 49 15.04 1.41 -2.63
C PRO A 49 15.93 2.45 -1.94
N ARG A 50 15.77 3.72 -2.29
CA ARG A 50 16.57 4.83 -1.73
C ARG A 50 16.07 5.36 -0.40
N GLY A 51 14.84 5.04 0.01
CA GLY A 51 14.31 5.54 1.26
C GLY A 51 12.86 5.20 1.52
N GLY A 52 12.57 4.82 2.76
CA GLY A 52 11.22 4.63 3.29
C GLY A 52 10.82 5.76 4.24
N SER A 53 11.73 6.19 5.13
CA SER A 53 11.45 7.25 6.11
C SER A 53 11.27 8.62 5.45
N ASP A 54 12.02 8.90 4.39
CA ASP A 54 11.88 10.11 3.57
C ASP A 54 10.98 9.85 2.34
N ALA A 55 9.79 9.33 2.59
CA ALA A 55 8.86 8.92 1.54
C ALA A 55 8.39 10.08 0.65
N ALA A 56 8.50 11.33 1.10
CA ALA A 56 8.18 12.50 0.30
C ALA A 56 9.16 12.73 -0.87
N ASN A 57 10.38 12.20 -0.77
CA ASN A 57 11.43 12.33 -1.80
C ASN A 57 11.45 11.15 -2.79
N LEU A 58 10.33 10.49 -2.97
CA LEU A 58 10.18 9.42 -3.96
C LEU A 58 10.55 9.87 -5.37
N GLN A 59 11.06 8.93 -6.17
CA GLN A 59 11.66 9.16 -7.49
C GLN A 59 10.94 8.45 -8.64
N LEU A 60 10.02 7.50 -8.37
CA LEU A 60 9.21 6.89 -9.41
C LEU A 60 8.52 7.97 -10.20
N LYS A 61 8.78 8.02 -11.51
CA LYS A 61 8.28 9.10 -12.38
C LYS A 61 6.89 8.79 -12.89
N ALA A 62 6.08 9.84 -13.02
CA ALA A 62 4.85 9.82 -13.79
C ALA A 62 4.92 10.97 -14.81
N GLU A 63 5.08 10.63 -16.08
CA GLU A 63 5.18 11.57 -17.17
C GLU A 63 3.86 11.64 -17.95
N LYS A 64 3.42 12.86 -18.30
CA LYS A 64 2.18 13.04 -19.07
C LYS A 64 2.30 12.39 -20.43
N PHE A 65 1.32 11.55 -20.80
CA PHE A 65 1.29 10.87 -22.08
C PHE A 65 -0.16 10.74 -22.61
N GLY A 66 -0.45 11.41 -23.70
CA GLY A 66 -1.80 11.43 -24.26
C GLY A 66 -2.84 11.92 -23.25
N ASN A 67 -3.87 11.11 -23.04
CA ASN A 67 -4.91 11.35 -22.03
C ASN A 67 -4.63 10.63 -20.71
N GLY A 68 -3.35 10.44 -20.34
CA GLY A 68 -2.98 9.74 -19.13
C GLY A 68 -1.54 10.01 -18.75
N TRP A 69 -0.92 9.01 -18.15
CA TRP A 69 0.42 9.08 -17.59
C TRP A 69 1.21 7.82 -17.92
N ARG A 70 2.51 7.92 -17.97
CA ARG A 70 3.43 6.79 -18.00
C ARG A 70 4.22 6.75 -16.72
N LEU A 71 4.20 5.61 -16.06
CA LEU A 71 4.89 5.36 -14.82
C LEU A 71 6.16 4.56 -15.09
N SER A 72 7.30 5.05 -14.55
CA SER A 72 8.60 4.36 -14.68
C SER A 72 9.38 4.44 -13.38
N GLY A 73 9.85 3.28 -12.89
CA GLY A 73 10.64 3.16 -11.67
C GLY A 73 10.29 1.93 -10.85
N GLU A 74 10.70 1.91 -9.59
CA GLU A 74 10.53 0.79 -8.67
C GLU A 74 9.87 1.23 -7.38
N LYS A 75 8.93 0.41 -6.89
CA LYS A 75 8.47 0.41 -5.50
C LYS A 75 8.94 -0.85 -4.81
N THR A 76 9.42 -0.72 -3.59
CA THR A 76 9.95 -1.84 -2.80
C THR A 76 9.27 -1.98 -1.46
N SER A 77 9.48 -3.11 -0.80
CA SER A 77 8.85 -3.42 0.50
C SER A 77 7.32 -3.30 0.48
N MET A 78 6.73 -3.49 -0.68
CA MET A 78 5.29 -3.46 -0.86
C MET A 78 4.69 -4.75 -0.30
N SER A 79 3.73 -4.63 0.61
CA SER A 79 2.92 -5.77 1.06
C SER A 79 2.08 -6.30 -0.10
N PHE A 80 1.94 -7.62 -0.20
CA PHE A 80 1.25 -8.32 -1.30
C PHE A 80 1.85 -8.07 -2.69
N ALA A 81 3.12 -7.74 -2.80
CA ALA A 81 3.73 -7.36 -4.08
C ALA A 81 3.49 -8.38 -5.20
N ASP A 82 3.55 -9.67 -4.88
CA ASP A 82 3.35 -10.79 -5.80
C ASP A 82 1.89 -11.28 -5.92
N GLN A 83 1.00 -10.82 -5.04
CA GLN A 83 -0.38 -11.30 -4.91
C GLN A 83 -1.42 -10.24 -5.24
N ALA A 84 -1.11 -8.94 -5.05
CA ALA A 84 -2.07 -7.86 -5.24
C ALA A 84 -2.59 -7.78 -6.70
N ASP A 85 -3.88 -7.53 -6.85
CA ASP A 85 -4.54 -7.33 -8.15
C ASP A 85 -4.32 -5.90 -8.64
N ALA A 86 -4.33 -4.93 -7.73
CA ALA A 86 -4.08 -3.53 -8.01
C ALA A 86 -3.22 -2.89 -6.91
N ALA A 87 -2.75 -1.68 -7.15
CA ALA A 87 -2.04 -0.89 -6.14
C ALA A 87 -2.37 0.59 -6.21
N VAL A 88 -2.33 1.25 -5.06
CA VAL A 88 -2.19 2.71 -4.98
C VAL A 88 -0.72 3.04 -5.06
N VAL A 89 -0.31 3.68 -6.16
CA VAL A 89 1.10 3.97 -6.47
C VAL A 89 1.35 5.47 -6.39
N PHE A 90 2.26 5.88 -5.51
CA PHE A 90 2.71 7.26 -5.44
C PHE A 90 3.85 7.50 -6.43
N ALA A 91 3.73 8.57 -7.21
CA ALA A 91 4.68 8.92 -8.25
C ALA A 91 4.96 10.43 -8.31
N ARG A 92 6.14 10.79 -8.81
CA ARG A 92 6.57 12.16 -9.04
C ARG A 92 5.99 12.67 -10.36
N THR A 93 5.06 13.61 -10.28
CA THR A 93 4.43 14.26 -11.44
C THR A 93 5.02 15.63 -11.75
N SER A 94 5.60 16.27 -10.75
CA SER A 94 6.30 17.56 -10.89
C SER A 94 7.33 17.74 -9.77
N ASN A 95 8.01 18.90 -9.72
CA ASN A 95 9.00 19.23 -8.71
C ASN A 95 10.08 18.14 -8.50
N PRO A 96 10.98 17.94 -9.47
CA PRO A 96 12.00 16.88 -9.41
C PRO A 96 13.02 17.06 -8.28
N GLU A 97 13.07 18.24 -7.66
CA GLU A 97 13.97 18.52 -6.52
C GLU A 97 13.50 17.87 -5.22
N GLY A 98 12.32 17.23 -5.20
CA GLY A 98 11.83 16.46 -4.08
C GLY A 98 10.76 17.15 -3.22
N GLY A 99 10.48 16.53 -2.06
CA GLY A 99 9.46 16.99 -1.13
C GLY A 99 8.05 16.50 -1.48
N SER A 100 7.09 16.78 -0.61
CA SER A 100 5.70 16.30 -0.71
C SER A 100 4.89 16.96 -1.84
N ARG A 101 5.28 18.15 -2.27
CA ARG A 101 4.68 18.81 -3.43
C ARG A 101 5.23 18.21 -4.71
N GLY A 102 4.36 17.96 -5.68
CA GLY A 102 4.72 17.29 -6.93
C GLY A 102 4.61 15.76 -6.85
N VAL A 103 4.01 15.24 -5.79
CA VAL A 103 3.65 13.82 -5.67
C VAL A 103 2.17 13.63 -5.90
N SER A 104 1.84 12.79 -6.87
CA SER A 104 0.48 12.30 -7.17
C SER A 104 0.36 10.83 -6.81
N ALA A 105 -0.87 10.36 -6.69
CA ALA A 105 -1.16 8.95 -6.49
C ALA A 105 -2.03 8.42 -7.63
N PHE A 106 -1.82 7.17 -7.99
CA PHE A 106 -2.51 6.51 -9.09
C PHE A 106 -3.05 5.16 -8.62
N PHE A 107 -4.26 4.84 -9.04
CA PHE A 107 -4.77 3.49 -8.96
C PHE A 107 -4.29 2.71 -10.18
N VAL A 108 -3.52 1.65 -9.97
CA VAL A 108 -2.87 0.90 -11.03
C VAL A 108 -3.27 -0.57 -10.93
N ASP A 109 -3.86 -1.10 -12.00
CA ASP A 109 -4.05 -2.53 -12.17
C ASP A 109 -2.66 -3.19 -12.36
N LEU A 110 -2.31 -4.13 -11.51
CA LEU A 110 -0.99 -4.77 -11.53
C LEU A 110 -0.87 -5.90 -12.56
N THR A 111 -1.89 -6.13 -13.37
CA THR A 111 -1.85 -7.03 -14.53
C THR A 111 -1.43 -6.32 -15.82
N GLU A 112 -1.27 -4.99 -15.77
CA GLU A 112 -0.91 -4.17 -16.93
C GLU A 112 0.48 -4.53 -17.48
N LYS A 113 0.62 -4.37 -18.80
CA LYS A 113 1.88 -4.59 -19.50
C LYS A 113 2.96 -3.60 -19.00
N GLY A 114 4.17 -4.09 -18.83
CA GLY A 114 5.30 -3.30 -18.31
C GLY A 114 5.45 -3.40 -16.80
N ILE A 115 4.59 -4.15 -16.11
CA ILE A 115 4.73 -4.42 -14.69
C ILE A 115 5.41 -5.77 -14.48
N SER A 116 6.44 -5.79 -13.62
CA SER A 116 7.05 -7.01 -13.11
C SER A 116 7.19 -6.94 -11.60
N ARG A 117 7.23 -8.10 -10.95
CA ARG A 117 7.16 -8.20 -9.49
C ARG A 117 8.19 -9.20 -8.98
N THR A 118 8.67 -8.97 -7.76
CA THR A 118 9.53 -9.92 -7.04
C THR A 118 8.95 -10.20 -5.67
N HIS A 119 9.36 -11.30 -5.09
CA HIS A 119 9.02 -11.70 -3.74
C HIS A 119 10.27 -11.64 -2.85
N PHE A 120 10.09 -11.23 -1.58
CA PHE A 120 11.15 -11.29 -0.56
C PHE A 120 10.94 -12.52 0.32
N ASP A 121 12.01 -13.24 0.63
CA ASP A 121 11.95 -14.36 1.58
C ASP A 121 12.09 -13.82 3.02
N ASP A 122 11.03 -13.20 3.50
CA ASP A 122 10.97 -12.65 4.85
C ASP A 122 10.80 -13.74 5.91
N ILE A 123 11.33 -13.52 7.11
CA ILE A 123 11.17 -14.42 8.24
C ILE A 123 9.72 -14.42 8.75
N GLY A 124 9.08 -13.24 8.82
CA GLY A 124 7.72 -13.05 9.32
C GLY A 124 6.72 -12.65 8.26
N THR A 125 5.45 -12.53 8.65
CA THR A 125 4.35 -12.05 7.78
C THR A 125 4.23 -12.78 6.43
N LYS A 126 4.61 -14.05 6.38
CA LYS A 126 4.63 -14.85 5.15
C LYS A 126 3.30 -14.86 4.36
N PRO A 127 2.10 -14.90 4.99
CA PRO A 127 0.84 -14.84 4.27
C PRO A 127 0.59 -13.52 3.52
N VAL A 128 1.20 -12.43 3.97
CA VAL A 128 1.13 -11.12 3.31
C VAL A 128 2.14 -11.03 2.18
N GLY A 129 3.36 -11.52 2.43
CA GLY A 129 4.49 -11.36 1.53
C GLY A 129 4.92 -9.90 1.36
N ARG A 130 6.17 -9.69 1.03
CA ARG A 130 6.67 -8.39 0.57
C ARG A 130 7.49 -8.59 -0.69
N GLY A 131 7.67 -7.53 -1.44
CA GLY A 131 8.48 -7.57 -2.64
C GLY A 131 8.69 -6.21 -3.26
N SER A 132 9.28 -6.21 -4.45
CA SER A 132 9.36 -5.03 -5.31
C SER A 132 8.40 -5.17 -6.49
N VAL A 133 7.89 -4.01 -6.93
CA VAL A 133 7.09 -3.86 -8.14
C VAL A 133 7.80 -2.86 -9.05
N PHE A 134 8.09 -3.28 -10.27
CA PHE A 134 8.78 -2.50 -11.29
C PHE A 134 7.78 -2.04 -12.33
N PHE A 135 7.90 -0.78 -12.72
CA PHE A 135 7.09 -0.12 -13.73
C PHE A 135 8.00 0.28 -14.89
N ASP A 136 7.80 -0.30 -16.06
CA ASP A 136 8.53 -0.01 -17.29
C ASP A 136 7.58 0.63 -18.29
N ASP A 137 7.52 1.97 -18.26
CA ASP A 137 6.70 2.80 -19.13
C ASP A 137 5.19 2.43 -19.11
N VAL A 138 4.67 2.12 -17.92
CA VAL A 138 3.30 1.64 -17.71
C VAL A 138 2.30 2.76 -17.93
N TYR A 139 1.39 2.59 -18.88
CA TYR A 139 0.33 3.57 -19.13
C TYR A 139 -0.76 3.49 -18.08
N VAL A 140 -1.10 4.64 -17.51
CA VAL A 140 -2.20 4.80 -16.55
C VAL A 140 -3.14 5.91 -17.04
N PRO A 141 -4.43 5.63 -17.24
CA PRO A 141 -5.43 6.63 -17.65
C PRO A 141 -5.52 7.80 -16.66
N ALA A 142 -5.92 8.97 -17.13
CA ALA A 142 -6.04 10.15 -16.27
C ALA A 142 -7.06 9.99 -15.15
N GLU A 143 -8.14 9.28 -15.39
CA GLU A 143 -9.21 8.95 -14.44
C GLU A 143 -8.76 8.05 -13.28
N ASN A 144 -7.62 7.38 -13.43
CA ASN A 144 -7.01 6.57 -12.39
C ASN A 144 -6.15 7.38 -11.42
N MET A 145 -6.00 8.70 -11.64
CA MET A 145 -5.35 9.56 -10.67
C MET A 145 -6.24 9.70 -9.42
N MET A 146 -5.64 9.46 -8.27
CA MET A 146 -6.30 9.57 -6.97
C MET A 146 -5.99 10.92 -6.33
N ALA A 147 -7.00 11.57 -5.79
CA ALA A 147 -6.90 12.90 -5.20
C ALA A 147 -6.42 13.99 -6.21
N GLU A 148 -6.00 15.15 -5.70
CA GLU A 148 -5.52 16.26 -6.52
C GLU A 148 -4.08 16.02 -6.98
N GLN A 149 -3.80 16.31 -8.26
CA GLN A 149 -2.45 16.24 -8.82
C GLN A 149 -1.47 17.06 -7.96
N ASP A 150 -0.25 16.53 -7.79
CA ASP A 150 0.86 17.14 -7.04
C ASP A 150 0.62 17.32 -5.53
N ARG A 151 -0.54 16.89 -4.99
CA ARG A 151 -0.93 17.05 -3.59
C ARG A 151 -1.37 15.76 -2.91
N ALA A 152 -1.31 14.64 -3.60
CA ALA A 152 -1.80 13.37 -3.08
C ALA A 152 -1.07 12.91 -1.81
N PHE A 153 0.22 13.24 -1.67
CA PHE A 153 1.02 12.82 -0.52
C PHE A 153 0.38 13.23 0.81
N GLY A 154 0.06 14.51 1.00
CA GLY A 154 -0.52 15.00 2.26
C GLY A 154 -1.93 14.46 2.53
N SER A 155 -2.79 14.43 1.51
CA SER A 155 -4.19 14.04 1.66
C SER A 155 -4.36 12.55 1.95
N ILE A 156 -3.55 11.69 1.30
CA ILE A 156 -3.63 10.24 1.47
C ILE A 156 -2.86 9.81 2.73
N MET A 157 -1.73 10.43 3.03
CA MET A 157 -0.94 10.12 4.22
C MET A 157 -1.70 10.34 5.54
N ALA A 158 -2.68 11.23 5.58
CA ALA A 158 -3.56 11.39 6.74
C ALA A 158 -4.32 10.10 7.11
N GLY A 159 -4.58 9.21 6.14
CA GLY A 159 -5.17 7.90 6.40
C GLY A 159 -4.29 6.95 7.23
N PHE A 160 -2.97 7.16 7.23
CA PHE A 160 -2.06 6.33 8.02
C PHE A 160 -2.15 6.57 9.54
N ASP A 161 -2.68 7.68 9.99
CA ASP A 161 -2.86 7.92 11.43
C ASP A 161 -3.85 6.92 12.01
N PHE A 162 -4.91 6.60 11.27
CA PHE A 162 -5.86 5.56 11.65
C PHE A 162 -5.22 4.17 11.67
N SER A 163 -4.43 3.81 10.64
CA SER A 163 -3.76 2.51 10.59
C SER A 163 -2.73 2.33 11.70
N ARG A 164 -2.02 3.39 12.10
CA ARG A 164 -1.09 3.34 13.25
C ARG A 164 -1.82 3.01 14.55
N ALA A 165 -3.00 3.56 14.78
CA ALA A 165 -3.82 3.21 15.95
C ALA A 165 -4.25 1.74 15.93
N LEU A 166 -4.65 1.21 14.77
CA LEU A 166 -5.04 -0.20 14.62
C LEU A 166 -3.85 -1.14 14.81
N ILE A 167 -2.68 -0.82 14.28
CA ILE A 167 -1.44 -1.59 14.51
C ILE A 167 -1.09 -1.62 16.00
N GLY A 168 -1.26 -0.49 16.70
CA GLY A 168 -1.09 -0.43 18.16
C GLY A 168 -2.01 -1.39 18.90
N LEU A 169 -3.28 -1.49 18.52
CA LEU A 169 -4.24 -2.45 19.06
C LEU A 169 -3.87 -3.90 18.79
N GLU A 170 -3.38 -4.21 17.61
CA GLU A 170 -2.87 -5.55 17.27
C GLU A 170 -1.69 -5.95 18.14
N CYS A 171 -0.74 -5.03 18.34
CA CYS A 171 0.41 -5.26 19.21
C CYS A 171 -0.03 -5.49 20.67
N LEU A 172 -1.01 -4.74 21.17
CA LEU A 172 -1.57 -4.92 22.50
C LEU A 172 -2.25 -6.28 22.67
N GLY A 173 -3.01 -6.72 21.64
CA GLY A 173 -3.63 -8.04 21.64
C GLY A 173 -2.61 -9.19 21.71
N ALA A 174 -1.53 -9.10 20.95
CA ALA A 174 -0.43 -10.07 20.99
C ALA A 174 0.30 -10.06 22.35
N ALA A 175 0.57 -8.87 22.90
CA ALA A 175 1.19 -8.71 24.21
C ALA A 175 0.32 -9.31 25.32
N GLN A 176 -1.00 -9.06 25.31
CA GLN A 176 -1.94 -9.62 26.29
C GLN A 176 -1.94 -11.15 26.24
N ALA A 177 -2.03 -11.75 25.05
CA ALA A 177 -1.98 -13.20 24.89
C ALA A 177 -0.68 -13.79 25.45
N SER A 178 0.47 -13.15 25.20
CA SER A 178 1.76 -13.59 25.74
C SER A 178 1.82 -13.51 27.26
N VAL A 179 1.22 -12.49 27.87
CA VAL A 179 1.13 -12.35 29.34
C VAL A 179 0.24 -13.46 29.92
N ASP A 180 -0.92 -13.72 29.31
CA ASP A 180 -1.87 -14.71 29.80
C ASP A 180 -1.26 -16.13 29.72
N GLU A 181 -0.60 -16.47 28.63
CA GLU A 181 0.12 -17.76 28.49
C GLU A 181 1.27 -17.89 29.48
N THR A 182 2.05 -16.82 29.66
CA THR A 182 3.17 -16.83 30.65
C THR A 182 2.63 -16.99 32.05
N TRP A 183 1.54 -16.31 32.39
CA TRP A 183 0.93 -16.40 33.70
C TRP A 183 0.42 -17.81 33.98
N ALA A 184 -0.27 -18.45 33.05
CA ALA A 184 -0.67 -19.84 33.20
C ALA A 184 0.53 -20.77 33.39
N TYR A 185 1.58 -20.61 32.58
CA TYR A 185 2.79 -21.42 32.66
C TYR A 185 3.49 -21.32 34.03
N VAL A 186 3.65 -20.11 34.60
CA VAL A 186 4.35 -19.95 35.87
C VAL A 186 3.53 -20.49 37.07
N GLN A 187 2.20 -20.61 36.94
CA GLN A 187 1.37 -21.23 37.97
C GLN A 187 1.49 -22.75 38.00
N ASP A 188 1.69 -23.36 36.84
CA ASP A 188 1.76 -24.81 36.66
C ASP A 188 3.20 -25.36 36.79
N ARG A 189 4.20 -24.47 36.72
CA ARG A 189 5.61 -24.85 36.81
C ARG A 189 6.02 -25.10 38.28
N GLU A 190 6.49 -26.33 38.59
CA GLU A 190 7.18 -26.70 39.80
C GLU A 190 8.62 -26.16 39.82
#